data_4c57058edd60aa88ac3488dac7a143fc
#
_entry.id   4c57058edd60aa88ac3488dac7a143fc
#
_cell.length_a   1.000
_cell.length_b   1.000
_cell.length_c   1.000
_cell.angle_alpha   90.00
_cell.angle_beta   90.00
_cell.angle_gamma   90.00
#
_symmetry.space_group_name_H-M   'P 1'
#
loop_
_entity.id
_entity.type
_entity.pdbx_description
1 polymer ?
#
loop_
_entity_poly.entity_id
_entity_poly.type
_entity_poly.pdbx_seq_one_letter_code
_entity_poly.pdbx_strand_id
1 'polypeptide(L)'
;MSEQPLPTLPMWRVDHIEPSPTMLALRANGPIHRVRFPSGHEGWWVTGYDEAKAVLSDAAFRPAGMPPAAFTPDCVLLGSPGWLVSHEGGEHARLRTIVAPAFSERRVKLLAQQVEVIAAQLFETLAAQPQPADLRRHLSFPLPAMVISALMGVLYEDHAFFAGLSDEVMTHQHESGPRSASRRAWKELRAYIRGKMRNKRQDPGDNLLTDLLAAVDQDKATEEEAVGLAAGILVAGHESTVAQIEFGLLAMFRHPQQRERLVGDLTLVNKAVEEILRMYPPGAGWDGIMRYLRTDVTIAGVHIPAESKVLVGLPATSFDPRHFDDPEIFDIGRDENPHLAFSHGPHYCIGVALARLELKVVFGSIFQRFPALRLAVSPEELKLRKEIITGGFEEFPVLW
;
A
#
# COMPACT_ATOMS: atom_id res chain seq x y z
N MET A 1 11.28 41.95 -5.92
CA MET A 1 11.94 40.71 -5.52
C MET A 1 11.38 39.64 -6.44
N SER A 2 12.18 39.05 -7.33
CA SER A 2 11.74 37.92 -8.16
C SER A 2 11.46 36.75 -7.23
N GLU A 3 10.22 36.29 -7.17
CA GLU A 3 9.87 35.04 -6.47
C GLU A 3 10.72 33.93 -7.11
N GLN A 4 11.50 33.25 -6.29
CA GLN A 4 12.20 32.05 -6.76
C GLN A 4 11.14 31.03 -7.18
N PRO A 5 11.33 30.33 -8.32
CA PRO A 5 10.38 29.35 -8.77
C PRO A 5 10.25 28.25 -7.71
N LEU A 6 8.99 27.84 -7.45
CA LEU A 6 8.73 26.76 -6.50
C LEU A 6 9.45 25.46 -6.92
N PRO A 7 10.05 24.74 -5.97
CA PRO A 7 10.63 23.45 -6.27
C PRO A 7 9.54 22.49 -6.80
N THR A 8 9.87 21.74 -7.84
CA THR A 8 9.02 20.64 -8.30
C THR A 8 9.09 19.51 -7.26
N LEU A 9 7.95 18.91 -6.94
CA LEU A 9 7.90 17.75 -6.06
C LEU A 9 8.87 16.69 -6.57
N PRO A 10 9.90 16.32 -5.80
CA PRO A 10 10.86 15.33 -6.24
C PRO A 10 10.22 13.93 -6.19
N MET A 11 10.63 13.06 -7.09
CA MET A 11 10.47 11.64 -6.85
C MET A 11 11.24 11.25 -5.59
N TRP A 12 10.67 10.41 -4.75
CA TRP A 12 11.33 10.05 -3.50
C TRP A 12 12.47 9.03 -3.68
N ARG A 13 12.50 8.31 -4.81
CA ARG A 13 13.58 7.40 -5.18
C ARG A 13 14.29 7.88 -6.44
N VAL A 14 15.62 7.83 -6.45
CA VAL A 14 16.44 8.10 -7.66
C VAL A 14 16.63 6.84 -8.48
N ASP A 15 16.82 5.73 -7.80
CA ASP A 15 16.73 4.40 -8.36
C ASP A 15 15.58 3.65 -7.66
N HIS A 16 15.55 2.34 -7.69
CA HIS A 16 14.46 1.57 -7.11
C HIS A 16 14.47 1.52 -5.57
N ILE A 17 15.52 1.98 -4.93
CA ILE A 17 15.73 1.85 -3.48
C ILE A 17 16.15 3.17 -2.82
N GLU A 18 17.16 3.86 -3.39
CA GLU A 18 17.78 4.99 -2.71
C GLU A 18 16.84 6.20 -2.62
N PRO A 19 16.75 6.86 -1.46
CA PRO A 19 15.98 8.08 -1.32
C PRO A 19 16.56 9.19 -2.20
N SER A 20 15.70 10.03 -2.75
CA SER A 20 16.13 11.17 -3.57
C SER A 20 16.95 12.17 -2.75
N PRO A 21 18.18 12.54 -3.18
CA PRO A 21 18.94 13.62 -2.54
C PRO A 21 18.16 14.92 -2.46
N THR A 22 17.33 15.22 -3.47
CA THR A 22 16.46 16.41 -3.48
C THR A 22 15.40 16.31 -2.40
N MET A 23 14.82 15.14 -2.19
CA MET A 23 13.88 14.91 -1.09
C MET A 23 14.55 15.13 0.26
N LEU A 24 15.71 14.53 0.48
CA LEU A 24 16.48 14.68 1.74
C LEU A 24 16.87 16.13 1.99
N ALA A 25 17.33 16.85 0.96
CA ALA A 25 17.70 18.26 1.06
C ALA A 25 16.48 19.15 1.38
N LEU A 26 15.33 18.94 0.75
CA LEU A 26 14.11 19.68 1.08
C LEU A 26 13.69 19.39 2.53
N ARG A 27 13.64 18.12 2.93
CA ARG A 27 13.28 17.75 4.29
C ARG A 27 14.20 18.41 5.34
N ALA A 28 15.51 18.49 5.06
CA ALA A 28 16.46 19.15 5.96
C ALA A 28 16.19 20.67 6.16
N ASN A 29 15.46 21.30 5.23
CA ASN A 29 15.09 22.73 5.31
C ASN A 29 13.74 22.96 6.02
N GLY A 30 13.14 21.93 6.60
CA GLY A 30 11.90 22.04 7.37
C GLY A 30 10.93 20.89 7.09
N PRO A 31 9.82 20.83 7.84
CA PRO A 31 8.88 19.72 7.74
C PRO A 31 7.75 19.94 6.72
N ILE A 32 7.57 21.18 6.20
CA ILE A 32 6.48 21.53 5.28
C ILE A 32 7.00 22.43 4.19
N HIS A 33 6.73 22.09 2.94
CA HIS A 33 7.24 22.80 1.76
C HIS A 33 6.11 23.16 0.79
N ARG A 34 6.14 24.36 0.25
CA ARG A 34 5.35 24.71 -0.92
C ARG A 34 6.04 24.15 -2.16
N VAL A 35 5.32 23.37 -2.96
CA VAL A 35 5.88 22.66 -4.12
C VAL A 35 4.96 22.76 -5.33
N ARG A 36 5.55 22.54 -6.51
CA ARG A 36 4.79 22.31 -7.73
C ARG A 36 4.72 20.81 -8.00
N PHE A 37 3.50 20.29 -8.14
CA PHE A 37 3.28 18.90 -8.51
C PHE A 37 3.59 18.66 -9.99
N PRO A 38 3.86 17.41 -10.41
CA PRO A 38 4.09 17.08 -11.82
C PRO A 38 2.95 17.50 -12.76
N SER A 39 1.72 17.56 -12.24
CA SER A 39 0.53 18.07 -12.96
C SER A 39 0.56 19.58 -13.21
N GLY A 40 1.61 20.30 -12.79
CA GLY A 40 1.73 21.76 -12.89
C GLY A 40 1.02 22.54 -11.79
N HIS A 41 0.17 21.93 -10.99
CA HIS A 41 -0.50 22.59 -9.87
C HIS A 41 0.44 22.81 -8.69
N GLU A 42 0.15 23.85 -7.90
CA GLU A 42 0.88 24.13 -6.66
C GLU A 42 0.14 23.53 -5.44
N GLY A 43 0.91 23.20 -4.42
CA GLY A 43 0.38 22.71 -3.16
C GLY A 43 1.47 22.59 -2.10
N TRP A 44 1.19 21.82 -1.08
CA TRP A 44 2.05 21.64 0.07
C TRP A 44 2.51 20.20 0.18
N TRP A 45 3.75 20.01 0.53
CA TRP A 45 4.36 18.71 0.80
C TRP A 45 4.82 18.64 2.25
N VAL A 46 4.28 17.69 2.99
CA VAL A 46 4.59 17.46 4.41
C VAL A 46 5.57 16.30 4.51
N THR A 47 6.75 16.56 5.03
CA THR A 47 7.87 15.62 5.14
C THR A 47 8.25 15.30 6.59
N GLY A 48 7.79 16.13 7.54
CA GLY A 48 8.04 15.92 8.96
C GLY A 48 7.09 14.88 9.57
N TYR A 49 7.58 14.09 10.48
CA TYR A 49 6.84 12.99 11.11
C TYR A 49 5.64 13.49 11.94
N ASP A 50 5.86 14.45 12.85
CA ASP A 50 4.79 14.98 13.70
C ASP A 50 3.76 15.77 12.90
N GLU A 51 4.22 16.52 11.91
CA GLU A 51 3.37 17.30 11.00
C GLU A 51 2.52 16.38 10.14
N ALA A 52 3.06 15.25 9.69
CA ALA A 52 2.31 14.22 8.98
C ALA A 52 1.22 13.60 9.85
N LYS A 53 1.52 13.27 11.11
CA LYS A 53 0.51 12.78 12.07
C LYS A 53 -0.57 13.81 12.32
N ALA A 54 -0.22 15.08 12.45
CA ALA A 54 -1.19 16.16 12.62
C ALA A 54 -2.15 16.23 11.43
N VAL A 55 -1.61 16.28 10.20
CA VAL A 55 -2.44 16.31 8.97
C VAL A 55 -3.33 15.07 8.83
N LEU A 56 -2.81 13.89 9.16
CA LEU A 56 -3.55 12.63 9.01
C LEU A 56 -4.66 12.44 10.06
N SER A 57 -4.58 13.15 11.18
CA SER A 57 -5.54 13.07 12.29
C SER A 57 -6.58 14.19 12.28
N ASP A 58 -6.30 15.32 11.64
CA ASP A 58 -7.15 16.51 11.71
C ASP A 58 -8.28 16.46 10.66
N ALA A 59 -9.50 16.60 11.12
CA ALA A 59 -10.71 16.62 10.29
C ALA A 59 -10.79 17.82 9.32
N ALA A 60 -9.94 18.83 9.47
CA ALA A 60 -9.81 19.91 8.49
C ALA A 60 -9.20 19.41 7.17
N PHE A 61 -8.41 18.33 7.22
CA PHE A 61 -7.80 17.68 6.06
C PHE A 61 -8.63 16.49 5.60
N ARG A 62 -9.28 16.60 4.47
CA ARG A 62 -10.08 15.52 3.87
C ARG A 62 -9.25 14.70 2.87
N PRO A 63 -9.59 13.42 2.63
CA PRO A 63 -9.07 12.67 1.50
C PRO A 63 -9.27 13.43 0.19
N ALA A 64 -8.30 13.37 -0.70
CA ALA A 64 -8.39 13.98 -2.01
C ALA A 64 -9.40 13.21 -2.86
N GLY A 65 -10.62 13.58 -2.80
CA GLY A 65 -11.71 13.04 -3.60
C GLY A 65 -12.81 14.07 -3.74
N MET A 66 -12.61 15.23 -3.14
CA MET A 66 -13.55 16.33 -3.22
C MET A 66 -12.84 17.67 -3.05
N PRO A 67 -12.78 18.52 -4.04
CA PRO A 67 -13.39 18.50 -5.36
C PRO A 67 -12.58 17.76 -6.42
N PRO A 68 -13.24 17.46 -7.56
CA PRO A 68 -12.66 16.63 -8.61
C PRO A 68 -11.49 17.29 -9.35
N ALA A 69 -10.67 16.50 -9.97
CA ALA A 69 -9.83 16.83 -11.11
C ALA A 69 -8.44 17.45 -10.90
N ALA A 70 -7.91 17.56 -9.69
CA ALA A 70 -6.70 18.36 -9.59
C ALA A 70 -5.39 17.60 -9.33
N PHE A 71 -5.43 16.30 -9.00
CA PHE A 71 -4.22 15.53 -8.68
C PHE A 71 -4.14 14.14 -9.29
N THR A 72 -5.22 13.43 -9.22
CA THR A 72 -5.47 12.20 -9.94
C THR A 72 -6.76 12.45 -10.69
N PRO A 73 -6.72 12.96 -11.88
CA PRO A 73 -7.91 13.43 -12.59
C PRO A 73 -9.01 12.37 -12.68
N ASP A 74 -8.71 11.10 -12.45
CA ASP A 74 -9.62 10.01 -12.72
C ASP A 74 -9.45 8.77 -11.86
N CYS A 75 -9.14 8.89 -10.58
CA CYS A 75 -9.27 7.74 -9.70
C CYS A 75 -10.75 7.35 -9.59
N VAL A 76 -11.14 6.31 -10.32
CA VAL A 76 -12.52 5.78 -10.37
C VAL A 76 -13.05 5.32 -9.03
N LEU A 77 -12.14 5.13 -8.06
CA LEU A 77 -12.47 4.72 -6.70
C LEU A 77 -13.04 5.87 -5.89
N LEU A 78 -12.60 7.12 -6.16
CA LEU A 78 -13.01 8.28 -5.39
C LEU A 78 -14.51 8.56 -5.62
N GLY A 79 -15.26 8.65 -4.52
CA GLY A 79 -16.71 8.84 -4.53
C GLY A 79 -17.52 7.57 -4.82
N SER A 80 -16.88 6.41 -5.02
CA SER A 80 -17.61 5.14 -5.14
C SER A 80 -18.22 4.74 -3.80
N PRO A 81 -19.52 4.35 -3.75
CA PRO A 81 -20.12 3.84 -2.53
C PRO A 81 -19.30 2.72 -1.91
N GLY A 82 -19.02 2.80 -0.62
CA GLY A 82 -18.26 1.80 0.13
C GLY A 82 -16.73 1.86 -0.07
N TRP A 83 -16.19 2.75 -0.91
CA TRP A 83 -14.74 2.98 -0.95
C TRP A 83 -14.31 3.73 0.30
N LEU A 84 -13.83 2.98 1.31
CA LEU A 84 -13.61 3.47 2.68
C LEU A 84 -12.75 4.75 2.75
N VAL A 85 -11.76 4.86 1.89
CA VAL A 85 -10.83 6.01 1.84
C VAL A 85 -11.51 7.31 1.42
N SER A 86 -12.67 7.25 0.75
CA SER A 86 -13.42 8.44 0.30
C SER A 86 -14.41 8.97 1.32
N HIS A 87 -14.63 8.26 2.40
CA HIS A 87 -15.60 8.64 3.44
C HIS A 87 -14.92 9.28 4.63
N GLU A 88 -15.62 10.19 5.33
CA GLU A 88 -15.11 10.92 6.47
C GLU A 88 -16.10 10.88 7.66
N GLY A 89 -15.56 11.19 8.85
CA GLY A 89 -16.36 11.38 10.06
C GLY A 89 -17.21 10.16 10.40
N GLY A 90 -18.50 10.41 10.69
CA GLY A 90 -19.44 9.36 11.09
C GLY A 90 -19.71 8.30 10.02
N GLU A 91 -19.68 8.67 8.75
CA GLU A 91 -19.89 7.73 7.64
C GLU A 91 -18.69 6.78 7.49
N HIS A 92 -17.47 7.31 7.52
CA HIS A 92 -16.25 6.49 7.57
C HIS A 92 -16.27 5.55 8.77
N ALA A 93 -16.57 6.07 9.97
CA ALA A 93 -16.61 5.26 11.19
C ALA A 93 -17.64 4.12 11.10
N ARG A 94 -18.84 4.40 10.56
CA ARG A 94 -19.88 3.39 10.33
C ARG A 94 -19.40 2.29 9.40
N LEU A 95 -18.89 2.63 8.22
CA LEU A 95 -18.42 1.67 7.23
C LEU A 95 -17.21 0.87 7.75
N ARG A 96 -16.27 1.54 8.42
CA ARG A 96 -15.10 0.89 9.03
C ARG A 96 -15.50 -0.12 10.09
N THR A 97 -16.50 0.18 10.93
CA THR A 97 -16.99 -0.72 11.97
C THR A 97 -17.57 -2.02 11.40
N ILE A 98 -18.13 -1.99 10.20
CA ILE A 98 -18.68 -3.19 9.52
C ILE A 98 -17.56 -4.16 9.13
N VAL A 99 -16.43 -3.66 8.63
CA VAL A 99 -15.34 -4.49 8.10
C VAL A 99 -14.24 -4.80 9.11
N ALA A 100 -14.10 -4.00 10.18
CA ALA A 100 -13.06 -4.18 11.18
C ALA A 100 -13.02 -5.57 11.84
N PRO A 101 -14.12 -6.26 12.13
CA PRO A 101 -14.11 -7.62 12.70
C PRO A 101 -13.38 -8.64 11.82
N ALA A 102 -13.40 -8.48 10.48
CA ALA A 102 -12.70 -9.37 9.55
C ALA A 102 -11.16 -9.26 9.69
N PHE A 103 -10.64 -8.13 10.18
CA PHE A 103 -9.22 -7.88 10.41
C PHE A 103 -8.82 -7.96 11.90
N SER A 104 -9.72 -8.48 12.75
CA SER A 104 -9.40 -8.66 14.17
C SER A 104 -8.24 -9.65 14.35
N GLU A 105 -7.49 -9.48 15.44
CA GLU A 105 -6.37 -10.37 15.79
C GLU A 105 -6.78 -11.84 15.78
N ARG A 106 -8.00 -12.17 16.28
CA ARG A 106 -8.55 -13.51 16.25
C ARG A 106 -8.68 -14.06 14.83
N ARG A 107 -9.25 -13.28 13.89
CA ARG A 107 -9.42 -13.70 12.49
C ARG A 107 -8.09 -13.82 11.76
N VAL A 108 -7.19 -12.86 11.94
CA VAL A 108 -5.84 -12.91 11.35
C VAL A 108 -5.06 -14.10 11.88
N LYS A 109 -5.17 -14.45 13.16
CA LYS A 109 -4.54 -15.64 13.74
C LYS A 109 -5.10 -16.94 13.14
N LEU A 110 -6.39 -17.01 12.84
CA LEU A 110 -6.98 -18.17 12.17
C LEU A 110 -6.48 -18.29 10.71
N LEU A 111 -6.21 -17.20 10.05
CA LEU A 111 -5.63 -17.18 8.69
C LEU A 111 -4.14 -17.55 8.67
N ALA A 112 -3.42 -17.43 9.79
CA ALA A 112 -1.96 -17.59 9.81
C ALA A 112 -1.51 -18.94 9.25
N GLN A 113 -2.11 -20.03 9.68
CA GLN A 113 -1.79 -21.37 9.17
C GLN A 113 -2.08 -21.49 7.67
N GLN A 114 -3.16 -20.87 7.20
CA GLN A 114 -3.49 -20.89 5.77
C GLN A 114 -2.50 -20.09 4.95
N VAL A 115 -2.04 -18.93 5.45
CA VAL A 115 -1.00 -18.10 4.81
C VAL A 115 0.31 -18.86 4.70
N GLU A 116 0.71 -19.59 5.75
CA GLU A 116 1.89 -20.46 5.74
C GLU A 116 1.79 -21.58 4.69
N VAL A 117 0.63 -22.24 4.60
CA VAL A 117 0.37 -23.30 3.60
C VAL A 117 0.43 -22.72 2.18
N ILE A 118 -0.20 -21.56 1.94
CA ILE A 118 -0.18 -20.88 0.66
C ILE A 118 1.28 -20.53 0.27
N ALA A 119 2.03 -19.92 1.19
CA ALA A 119 3.42 -19.55 0.93
C ALA A 119 4.28 -20.80 0.63
N ALA A 120 4.12 -21.88 1.39
CA ALA A 120 4.85 -23.13 1.14
C ALA A 120 4.54 -23.69 -0.26
N GLN A 121 3.28 -23.72 -0.69
CA GLN A 121 2.89 -24.16 -2.04
C GLN A 121 3.51 -23.28 -3.14
N LEU A 122 3.55 -21.97 -2.93
CA LEU A 122 4.16 -21.04 -3.89
C LEU A 122 5.68 -21.18 -3.94
N PHE A 123 6.35 -21.46 -2.81
CA PHE A 123 7.77 -21.78 -2.79
C PHE A 123 8.08 -23.06 -3.57
N GLU A 124 7.26 -24.12 -3.44
CA GLU A 124 7.41 -25.34 -4.27
C GLU A 124 7.18 -25.04 -5.75
N THR A 125 6.17 -24.21 -6.07
CA THR A 125 5.90 -23.77 -7.44
C THR A 125 7.08 -23.00 -8.03
N LEU A 126 7.68 -22.08 -7.26
CA LEU A 126 8.87 -21.33 -7.67
C LEU A 126 10.06 -22.28 -7.86
N ALA A 127 10.31 -23.19 -6.90
CA ALA A 127 11.41 -24.15 -6.95
C ALA A 127 11.37 -25.07 -8.17
N ALA A 128 10.20 -25.37 -8.69
CA ALA A 128 9.99 -26.17 -9.89
C ALA A 128 10.23 -25.45 -11.22
N GLN A 129 10.45 -24.12 -11.19
CA GLN A 129 10.65 -23.34 -12.41
C GLN A 129 12.09 -23.44 -12.92
N PRO A 130 12.30 -23.37 -14.26
CA PRO A 130 13.63 -23.17 -14.81
C PRO A 130 14.18 -21.81 -14.38
N GLN A 131 15.49 -21.74 -14.16
CA GLN A 131 16.16 -20.49 -13.78
C GLN A 131 16.77 -19.79 -15.02
N PRO A 132 16.72 -18.42 -15.06
CA PRO A 132 16.11 -17.53 -14.10
C PRO A 132 14.57 -17.65 -14.08
N ALA A 133 13.96 -17.55 -12.89
CA ALA A 133 12.52 -17.56 -12.73
C ALA A 133 11.99 -16.20 -12.30
N ASP A 134 10.79 -15.84 -12.76
CA ASP A 134 10.12 -14.62 -12.32
C ASP A 134 9.44 -14.84 -10.97
N LEU A 135 10.03 -14.32 -9.90
CA LEU A 135 9.50 -14.41 -8.55
C LEU A 135 8.16 -13.65 -8.43
N ARG A 136 7.97 -12.55 -9.18
CA ARG A 136 6.69 -11.86 -9.19
C ARG A 136 5.57 -12.81 -9.60
N ARG A 137 5.72 -13.48 -10.72
CA ARG A 137 4.73 -14.39 -11.28
C ARG A 137 4.43 -15.58 -10.35
N HIS A 138 5.45 -16.10 -9.68
CA HIS A 138 5.35 -17.38 -8.97
C HIS A 138 5.22 -17.23 -7.44
N LEU A 139 5.43 -16.03 -6.87
CA LEU A 139 5.34 -15.82 -5.43
C LEU A 139 4.67 -14.50 -5.06
N SER A 140 5.29 -13.32 -5.39
CA SER A 140 4.84 -12.05 -4.82
C SER A 140 3.45 -11.64 -5.29
N PHE A 141 3.08 -11.92 -6.54
CA PHE A 141 1.76 -11.61 -7.08
C PHE A 141 0.66 -12.58 -6.60
N PRO A 142 0.83 -13.93 -6.66
CA PRO A 142 -0.21 -14.85 -6.25
C PRO A 142 -0.44 -14.90 -4.73
N LEU A 143 0.57 -14.68 -3.88
CA LEU A 143 0.43 -14.82 -2.43
C LEU A 143 -0.65 -13.90 -1.86
N PRO A 144 -0.59 -12.57 -2.02
CA PRO A 144 -1.62 -11.68 -1.47
C PRO A 144 -2.99 -11.91 -2.10
N ALA A 145 -3.04 -12.28 -3.38
CA ALA A 145 -4.30 -12.61 -4.06
C ALA A 145 -4.98 -13.83 -3.43
N MET A 146 -4.22 -14.86 -3.09
CA MET A 146 -4.74 -16.05 -2.40
C MET A 146 -5.19 -15.74 -0.97
N VAL A 147 -4.40 -14.95 -0.25
CA VAL A 147 -4.70 -14.56 1.13
C VAL A 147 -5.97 -13.71 1.21
N ILE A 148 -6.11 -12.71 0.33
CA ILE A 148 -7.32 -11.88 0.31
C ILE A 148 -8.55 -12.68 -0.14
N SER A 149 -8.38 -13.67 -1.03
CA SER A 149 -9.45 -14.63 -1.40
C SER A 149 -9.94 -15.41 -0.19
N ALA A 150 -9.02 -15.91 0.63
CA ALA A 150 -9.34 -16.64 1.84
C ALA A 150 -10.11 -15.77 2.85
N LEU A 151 -9.66 -14.52 3.07
CA LEU A 151 -10.35 -13.54 3.93
C LEU A 151 -11.79 -13.29 3.45
N MET A 152 -11.96 -13.15 2.14
CA MET A 152 -13.26 -12.88 1.52
C MET A 152 -14.16 -14.11 1.46
N GLY A 153 -13.60 -15.30 1.51
CA GLY A 153 -14.34 -16.56 1.32
C GLY A 153 -14.68 -16.84 -0.14
N VAL A 154 -13.84 -16.40 -1.09
CA VAL A 154 -13.95 -16.72 -2.51
C VAL A 154 -12.98 -17.82 -2.91
N LEU A 155 -13.28 -18.50 -4.03
CA LEU A 155 -12.43 -19.58 -4.51
C LEU A 155 -11.11 -19.03 -5.07
N TYR A 156 -10.03 -19.77 -4.87
CA TYR A 156 -8.71 -19.42 -5.35
C TYR A 156 -8.63 -19.36 -6.89
N GLU A 157 -9.35 -20.22 -7.59
CA GLU A 157 -9.34 -20.27 -9.06
C GLU A 157 -9.72 -18.92 -9.71
N ASP A 158 -10.45 -18.08 -8.98
CA ASP A 158 -10.81 -16.75 -9.46
C ASP A 158 -9.69 -15.71 -9.32
N HIS A 159 -8.57 -16.02 -8.64
CA HIS A 159 -7.53 -15.03 -8.30
C HIS A 159 -6.94 -14.32 -9.52
N ALA A 160 -6.64 -15.04 -10.58
CA ALA A 160 -6.06 -14.46 -11.80
C ALA A 160 -7.02 -13.44 -12.44
N PHE A 161 -8.33 -13.70 -12.38
CA PHE A 161 -9.34 -12.79 -12.92
C PHE A 161 -9.41 -11.49 -12.13
N PHE A 162 -9.60 -11.54 -10.82
CA PHE A 162 -9.74 -10.31 -10.05
C PHE A 162 -8.42 -9.59 -9.82
N ALA A 163 -7.28 -10.29 -9.80
CA ALA A 163 -5.97 -9.66 -9.70
C ALA A 163 -5.67 -8.81 -10.94
N GLY A 164 -6.00 -9.30 -12.15
CA GLY A 164 -5.91 -8.50 -13.36
C GLY A 164 -6.81 -7.26 -13.34
N LEU A 165 -8.04 -7.39 -12.84
CA LEU A 165 -8.93 -6.23 -12.67
C LEU A 165 -8.40 -5.24 -11.63
N SER A 166 -7.83 -5.73 -10.52
CA SER A 166 -7.22 -4.90 -9.49
C SER A 166 -6.06 -4.08 -10.05
N ASP A 167 -5.21 -4.69 -10.84
CA ASP A 167 -4.10 -4.06 -11.55
C ASP A 167 -4.59 -2.92 -12.46
N GLU A 168 -5.61 -3.21 -13.30
CA GLU A 168 -6.19 -2.22 -14.21
C GLU A 168 -6.87 -1.05 -13.45
N VAL A 169 -7.49 -1.33 -12.30
CA VAL A 169 -8.08 -0.30 -11.42
C VAL A 169 -7.02 0.62 -10.83
N MET A 170 -5.87 0.06 -10.43
CA MET A 170 -4.78 0.81 -9.77
C MET A 170 -3.84 1.50 -10.76
N THR A 171 -4.03 1.34 -12.06
CA THR A 171 -3.23 1.99 -13.09
C THR A 171 -3.55 3.47 -13.15
N HIS A 172 -2.53 4.33 -12.97
CA HIS A 172 -2.62 5.76 -13.27
C HIS A 172 -2.66 5.97 -14.77
N GLN A 173 -3.71 6.55 -15.26
CA GLN A 173 -3.76 6.96 -16.66
C GLN A 173 -3.33 8.43 -16.76
N HIS A 174 -2.19 8.68 -17.41
CA HIS A 174 -1.84 9.99 -17.89
C HIS A 174 -2.92 10.49 -18.87
N GLU A 175 -3.09 11.82 -18.97
CA GLU A 175 -4.19 12.55 -19.60
C GLU A 175 -4.66 12.09 -21.01
N SER A 176 -3.94 11.19 -21.67
CA SER A 176 -4.22 10.71 -23.03
C SER A 176 -4.73 9.26 -23.15
N GLY A 177 -4.84 8.53 -22.05
CA GLY A 177 -5.29 7.12 -22.05
C GLY A 177 -6.81 6.98 -21.80
N PRO A 178 -7.41 5.83 -22.18
CA PRO A 178 -8.85 5.67 -22.04
C PRO A 178 -9.25 5.52 -20.55
N ARG A 179 -9.76 6.61 -19.95
CA ARG A 179 -10.55 6.60 -18.68
C ARG A 179 -11.55 5.46 -18.61
N SER A 180 -11.80 4.81 -19.75
CA SER A 180 -12.69 3.69 -19.92
C SER A 180 -12.18 2.38 -19.31
N ALA A 181 -10.86 2.11 -19.27
CA ALA A 181 -10.32 0.83 -18.85
C ALA A 181 -10.46 0.63 -17.32
N SER A 182 -9.92 1.54 -16.53
CA SER A 182 -10.02 1.48 -15.06
C SER A 182 -11.49 1.53 -14.58
N ARG A 183 -12.36 2.34 -15.23
CA ARG A 183 -13.81 2.36 -14.92
C ARG A 183 -14.49 1.05 -15.29
N ARG A 184 -14.11 0.44 -16.41
CA ARG A 184 -14.63 -0.86 -16.81
C ARG A 184 -14.19 -1.93 -15.82
N ALA A 185 -12.89 -1.99 -15.49
CA ALA A 185 -12.36 -2.94 -14.53
C ALA A 185 -13.02 -2.80 -13.15
N TRP A 186 -13.21 -1.58 -12.67
CA TRP A 186 -13.94 -1.34 -11.41
C TRP A 186 -15.38 -1.83 -11.46
N LYS A 187 -16.09 -1.56 -12.57
CA LYS A 187 -17.46 -2.04 -12.77
C LYS A 187 -17.51 -3.56 -12.83
N GLU A 188 -16.59 -4.20 -13.53
CA GLU A 188 -16.49 -5.66 -13.64
C GLU A 188 -16.15 -6.30 -12.30
N LEU A 189 -15.20 -5.72 -11.54
CA LEU A 189 -14.86 -6.19 -10.21
C LEU A 189 -16.06 -6.11 -9.26
N ARG A 190 -16.81 -5.01 -9.27
CA ARG A 190 -18.03 -4.87 -8.46
C ARG A 190 -19.11 -5.88 -8.88
N ALA A 191 -19.26 -6.14 -10.17
CA ALA A 191 -20.21 -7.16 -10.68
C ALA A 191 -19.81 -8.56 -10.21
N TYR A 192 -18.52 -8.90 -10.26
CA TYR A 192 -17.96 -10.15 -9.73
C TYR A 192 -18.26 -10.28 -8.23
N ILE A 193 -17.93 -9.29 -7.41
CA ILE A 193 -18.20 -9.28 -5.97
C ILE A 193 -19.69 -9.49 -5.69
N ARG A 194 -20.57 -8.77 -6.39
CA ARG A 194 -22.03 -8.92 -6.25
C ARG A 194 -22.49 -10.35 -6.57
N GLY A 195 -21.88 -10.98 -7.58
CA GLY A 195 -22.12 -12.39 -7.90
C GLY A 195 -21.71 -13.32 -6.75
N LYS A 196 -20.51 -13.12 -6.18
CA LYS A 196 -20.02 -13.91 -5.05
C LYS A 196 -20.86 -13.71 -3.78
N MET A 197 -21.29 -12.49 -3.49
CA MET A 197 -22.18 -12.20 -2.37
C MET A 197 -23.52 -12.97 -2.50
N ARG A 198 -24.12 -13.01 -3.71
CA ARG A 198 -25.33 -13.79 -3.93
C ARG A 198 -25.14 -15.29 -3.64
N ASN A 199 -24.01 -15.84 -4.04
CA ASN A 199 -23.70 -17.25 -3.76
C ASN A 199 -23.52 -17.49 -2.24
N LYS A 200 -22.92 -16.53 -1.52
CA LYS A 200 -22.73 -16.59 -0.06
C LYS A 200 -24.04 -16.56 0.74
N ARG A 201 -25.14 -16.05 0.18
CA ARG A 201 -26.48 -16.19 0.81
C ARG A 201 -26.94 -17.64 0.91
N GLN A 202 -26.50 -18.51 0.00
CA GLN A 202 -26.86 -19.94 -0.03
C GLN A 202 -25.85 -20.80 0.74
N ASP A 203 -24.58 -20.39 0.77
CA ASP A 203 -23.49 -21.08 1.45
C ASP A 203 -22.67 -20.09 2.29
N PRO A 204 -23.19 -19.64 3.44
CA PRO A 204 -22.49 -18.71 4.32
C PRO A 204 -21.30 -19.40 4.98
N GLY A 205 -20.27 -18.60 5.34
CA GLY A 205 -19.08 -19.07 6.06
C GLY A 205 -18.53 -17.98 6.96
N ASP A 206 -17.49 -18.27 7.71
CA ASP A 206 -16.77 -17.29 8.54
C ASP A 206 -15.82 -16.45 7.66
N ASN A 207 -16.38 -15.50 6.90
CA ASN A 207 -15.64 -14.70 5.93
C ASN A 207 -16.26 -13.30 5.75
N LEU A 208 -15.49 -12.39 5.15
CA LEU A 208 -15.88 -10.99 4.98
C LEU A 208 -17.18 -10.82 4.16
N LEU A 209 -17.40 -11.62 3.10
CA LEU A 209 -18.61 -11.47 2.28
C LEU A 209 -19.87 -11.83 3.07
N THR A 210 -19.80 -12.83 3.94
CA THR A 210 -20.90 -13.19 4.85
C THR A 210 -21.17 -12.07 5.86
N ASP A 211 -20.12 -11.46 6.42
CA ASP A 211 -20.28 -10.33 7.36
C ASP A 211 -20.93 -9.14 6.68
N LEU A 212 -20.54 -8.82 5.45
CA LEU A 212 -21.13 -7.74 4.67
C LEU A 212 -22.59 -7.99 4.33
N LEU A 213 -22.96 -9.23 3.99
CA LEU A 213 -24.37 -9.60 3.79
C LEU A 213 -25.18 -9.42 5.07
N ALA A 214 -24.65 -9.85 6.20
CA ALA A 214 -25.31 -9.67 7.49
C ALA A 214 -25.50 -8.16 7.83
N ALA A 215 -24.53 -7.31 7.45
CA ALA A 215 -24.65 -5.88 7.63
C ALA A 215 -25.76 -5.27 6.73
N VAL A 216 -25.91 -5.76 5.51
CA VAL A 216 -27.00 -5.35 4.59
C VAL A 216 -28.36 -5.80 5.16
N ASP A 217 -28.49 -7.04 5.61
CA ASP A 217 -29.72 -7.60 6.16
C ASP A 217 -30.15 -6.91 7.48
N GLN A 218 -29.22 -6.23 8.16
CA GLN A 218 -29.43 -5.43 9.37
C GLN A 218 -29.57 -3.93 9.10
N ASP A 219 -29.71 -3.51 7.86
CA ASP A 219 -29.79 -2.09 7.44
C ASP A 219 -28.59 -1.21 7.91
N LYS A 220 -27.41 -1.85 8.18
CA LYS A 220 -26.18 -1.16 8.54
C LYS A 220 -25.39 -0.65 7.34
N ALA A 221 -25.61 -1.26 6.18
CA ALA A 221 -25.04 -0.86 4.89
C ALA A 221 -26.03 -1.12 3.76
N THR A 222 -25.96 -0.34 2.70
CA THR A 222 -26.61 -0.68 1.44
C THR A 222 -25.84 -1.80 0.71
N GLU A 223 -26.48 -2.51 -0.22
CA GLU A 223 -25.79 -3.51 -1.05
C GLU A 223 -24.65 -2.88 -1.84
N GLU A 224 -24.82 -1.65 -2.35
CA GLU A 224 -23.80 -0.93 -3.10
C GLU A 224 -22.59 -0.57 -2.23
N GLU A 225 -22.78 -0.19 -0.98
CA GLU A 225 -21.70 0.03 -0.02
C GLU A 225 -20.98 -1.28 0.32
N ALA A 226 -21.70 -2.36 0.58
CA ALA A 226 -21.14 -3.68 0.88
C ALA A 226 -20.28 -4.19 -0.29
N VAL A 227 -20.79 -4.09 -1.52
CA VAL A 227 -20.03 -4.44 -2.73
C VAL A 227 -18.80 -3.56 -2.88
N GLY A 228 -18.90 -2.25 -2.61
CA GLY A 228 -17.78 -1.32 -2.68
C GLY A 228 -16.72 -1.57 -1.62
N LEU A 229 -17.14 -1.88 -0.38
CA LEU A 229 -16.22 -2.26 0.70
C LEU A 229 -15.42 -3.52 0.33
N ALA A 230 -16.09 -4.58 -0.15
CA ALA A 230 -15.43 -5.81 -0.55
C ALA A 230 -14.47 -5.61 -1.73
N ALA A 231 -14.90 -4.92 -2.79
CA ALA A 231 -14.08 -4.62 -3.95
C ALA A 231 -12.86 -3.75 -3.56
N GLY A 232 -13.08 -2.75 -2.70
CA GLY A 232 -12.03 -1.86 -2.21
C GLY A 232 -10.99 -2.58 -1.36
N ILE A 233 -11.42 -3.47 -0.47
CA ILE A 233 -10.52 -4.29 0.36
C ILE A 233 -9.68 -5.22 -0.52
N LEU A 234 -10.28 -5.83 -1.54
CA LEU A 234 -9.56 -6.68 -2.49
C LEU A 234 -8.46 -5.91 -3.22
N VAL A 235 -8.79 -4.75 -3.80
CA VAL A 235 -7.83 -3.91 -4.53
C VAL A 235 -6.71 -3.42 -3.60
N ALA A 236 -7.05 -2.91 -2.42
CA ALA A 236 -6.07 -2.35 -1.49
C ALA A 236 -5.14 -3.42 -0.88
N GLY A 237 -5.66 -4.62 -0.64
CA GLY A 237 -4.92 -5.71 0.01
C GLY A 237 -4.02 -6.52 -0.92
N HIS A 238 -4.13 -6.35 -2.24
CA HIS A 238 -3.37 -7.13 -3.21
C HIS A 238 -2.05 -6.44 -3.59
N GLU A 239 -2.11 -5.44 -4.46
CA GLU A 239 -0.93 -4.85 -5.11
C GLU A 239 0.05 -4.18 -4.14
N SER A 240 -0.44 -3.61 -3.03
CA SER A 240 0.45 -3.00 -2.03
C SER A 240 1.36 -4.03 -1.36
N THR A 241 0.84 -5.22 -1.08
CA THR A 241 1.62 -6.31 -0.47
C THR A 241 2.56 -6.94 -1.49
N VAL A 242 2.14 -7.08 -2.76
CA VAL A 242 3.02 -7.51 -3.87
C VAL A 242 4.26 -6.62 -3.94
N ALA A 243 4.06 -5.31 -4.07
CA ALA A 243 5.15 -4.34 -4.15
C ALA A 243 6.03 -4.37 -2.90
N GLN A 244 5.43 -4.52 -1.71
CA GLN A 244 6.18 -4.58 -0.45
C GLN A 244 7.10 -5.81 -0.35
N ILE A 245 6.66 -6.97 -0.84
CA ILE A 245 7.50 -8.17 -0.93
C ILE A 245 8.68 -7.91 -1.86
N GLU A 246 8.44 -7.36 -3.04
CA GLU A 246 9.45 -7.11 -4.06
C GLU A 246 10.49 -6.09 -3.60
N PHE A 247 10.07 -4.94 -3.07
CA PHE A 247 10.98 -3.93 -2.52
C PHE A 247 11.75 -4.45 -1.31
N GLY A 248 11.10 -5.24 -0.44
CA GLY A 248 11.78 -5.85 0.70
C GLY A 248 12.83 -6.86 0.29
N LEU A 249 12.57 -7.68 -0.73
CA LEU A 249 13.58 -8.61 -1.28
C LEU A 249 14.75 -7.85 -1.92
N LEU A 250 14.47 -6.81 -2.70
CA LEU A 250 15.49 -5.97 -3.28
C LEU A 250 16.35 -5.31 -2.20
N ALA A 251 15.74 -4.84 -1.10
CA ALA A 251 16.46 -4.33 0.06
C ALA A 251 17.42 -5.38 0.66
N MET A 252 16.92 -6.61 0.88
CA MET A 252 17.73 -7.70 1.41
C MET A 252 18.88 -8.11 0.47
N PHE A 253 18.69 -8.00 -0.86
CA PHE A 253 19.77 -8.26 -1.82
C PHE A 253 20.83 -7.16 -1.81
N ARG A 254 20.44 -5.90 -1.59
CA ARG A 254 21.37 -4.77 -1.47
C ARG A 254 22.09 -4.69 -0.13
N HIS A 255 21.53 -5.31 0.90
CA HIS A 255 22.10 -5.34 2.25
C HIS A 255 22.40 -6.78 2.70
N PRO A 256 23.37 -7.48 2.09
CA PRO A 256 23.64 -8.90 2.33
C PRO A 256 23.95 -9.20 3.82
N GLN A 257 24.60 -8.30 4.52
CA GLN A 257 24.88 -8.44 5.96
C GLN A 257 23.59 -8.47 6.80
N GLN A 258 22.61 -7.67 6.45
CA GLN A 258 21.30 -7.67 7.14
C GLN A 258 20.53 -8.96 6.83
N ARG A 259 20.62 -9.44 5.59
CA ARG A 259 20.06 -10.74 5.21
C ARG A 259 20.72 -11.90 5.97
N GLU A 260 22.04 -11.91 6.11
CA GLU A 260 22.78 -12.92 6.87
C GLU A 260 22.37 -12.89 8.36
N ARG A 261 22.21 -11.70 8.96
CA ARG A 261 21.68 -11.56 10.33
C ARG A 261 20.28 -12.17 10.46
N LEU A 262 19.37 -11.91 9.49
CA LEU A 262 18.02 -12.48 9.52
C LEU A 262 18.04 -14.01 9.38
N VAL A 263 18.89 -14.55 8.49
CA VAL A 263 19.06 -16.01 8.33
C VAL A 263 19.62 -16.66 9.58
N GLY A 264 20.55 -16.00 10.26
CA GLY A 264 21.17 -16.47 11.51
C GLY A 264 20.28 -16.37 12.74
N ASP A 265 19.34 -15.44 12.73
CA ASP A 265 18.40 -15.21 13.85
C ASP A 265 17.01 -14.81 13.35
N LEU A 266 16.13 -15.80 13.22
CA LEU A 266 14.75 -15.59 12.80
C LEU A 266 13.90 -14.83 13.82
N THR A 267 14.35 -14.61 15.06
CA THR A 267 13.63 -13.73 16.01
C THR A 267 13.59 -12.29 15.53
N LEU A 268 14.51 -11.90 14.64
CA LEU A 268 14.56 -10.57 14.02
C LEU A 268 13.48 -10.36 12.93
N VAL A 269 12.74 -11.40 12.50
CA VAL A 269 11.80 -11.27 11.37
C VAL A 269 10.77 -10.16 11.58
N ASN A 270 10.28 -9.98 12.80
CA ASN A 270 9.33 -8.91 13.11
C ASN A 270 9.95 -7.51 12.89
N LYS A 271 11.16 -7.30 13.41
CA LYS A 271 11.89 -6.03 13.26
C LYS A 271 12.30 -5.80 11.81
N ALA A 272 12.72 -6.85 11.11
CA ALA A 272 13.06 -6.78 9.68
C ALA A 272 11.88 -6.33 8.84
N VAL A 273 10.67 -6.83 9.10
CA VAL A 273 9.44 -6.41 8.42
C VAL A 273 9.14 -4.94 8.68
N GLU A 274 9.24 -4.46 9.93
CA GLU A 274 9.02 -3.04 10.24
C GLU A 274 10.07 -2.14 9.56
N GLU A 275 11.33 -2.56 9.50
CA GLU A 275 12.38 -1.76 8.84
C GLU A 275 12.22 -1.73 7.32
N ILE A 276 11.80 -2.84 6.69
CA ILE A 276 11.41 -2.88 5.28
C ILE A 276 10.25 -1.91 5.02
N LEU A 277 9.21 -1.94 5.87
CA LEU A 277 8.07 -1.04 5.76
C LEU A 277 8.46 0.43 5.93
N ARG A 278 9.40 0.72 6.82
CA ARG A 278 9.89 2.07 7.05
C ARG A 278 10.63 2.63 5.85
N MET A 279 11.63 1.90 5.35
CA MET A 279 12.53 2.41 4.32
C MET A 279 12.00 2.22 2.90
N TYR A 280 11.22 1.17 2.68
CA TYR A 280 10.80 0.75 1.34
C TYR A 280 9.29 0.58 1.23
N PRO A 281 8.49 1.57 1.65
CA PRO A 281 7.04 1.47 1.50
C PRO A 281 6.67 1.33 0.01
N PRO A 282 5.54 0.67 -0.30
CA PRO A 282 5.09 0.52 -1.67
C PRO A 282 4.80 1.88 -2.28
N GLY A 283 5.12 2.04 -3.57
CA GLY A 283 4.86 3.28 -4.30
C GLY A 283 5.69 3.46 -5.56
N ALA A 284 5.16 4.23 -6.51
CA ALA A 284 5.75 4.45 -7.83
C ALA A 284 6.66 5.70 -7.95
N GLY A 285 6.92 6.40 -6.84
CA GLY A 285 7.89 7.49 -6.82
C GLY A 285 7.38 8.87 -6.37
N TRP A 286 6.07 9.14 -6.39
CA TRP A 286 5.46 10.33 -5.77
C TRP A 286 4.54 9.93 -4.63
N ASP A 287 5.08 9.18 -3.71
CA ASP A 287 4.30 8.45 -2.75
C ASP A 287 3.90 9.31 -1.58
N GLY A 288 2.66 9.16 -1.25
CA GLY A 288 2.10 9.88 -0.13
C GLY A 288 0.59 9.82 -0.10
N ILE A 289 0.05 10.43 0.94
CA ILE A 289 -1.39 10.53 1.12
C ILE A 289 -1.82 11.96 0.82
N MET A 290 -2.60 12.10 -0.24
CA MET A 290 -3.15 13.38 -0.62
C MET A 290 -4.30 13.76 0.31
N ARG A 291 -4.29 15.03 0.73
CA ARG A 291 -5.34 15.67 1.52
C ARG A 291 -5.76 16.99 0.89
N TYR A 292 -6.99 17.36 1.14
CA TYR A 292 -7.56 18.65 0.77
C TYR A 292 -7.97 19.41 2.02
N LEU A 293 -7.47 20.62 2.19
CA LEU A 293 -7.70 21.44 3.36
C LEU A 293 -9.00 22.26 3.21
N ARG A 294 -9.86 22.23 4.20
CA ARG A 294 -11.18 22.90 4.18
C ARG A 294 -11.17 24.30 4.78
N THR A 295 -10.30 24.52 5.74
CA THR A 295 -10.17 25.76 6.51
C THR A 295 -8.70 26.08 6.68
N ASP A 296 -8.36 27.34 6.86
CA ASP A 296 -6.97 27.73 7.15
C ASP A 296 -6.45 26.99 8.38
N VAL A 297 -5.20 26.50 8.26
CA VAL A 297 -4.51 25.81 9.36
C VAL A 297 -3.07 26.34 9.45
N THR A 298 -2.55 26.37 10.67
CA THR A 298 -1.11 26.64 10.89
C THR A 298 -0.49 25.40 11.56
N ILE A 299 0.51 24.79 10.88
CA ILE A 299 1.26 23.64 11.37
C ILE A 299 2.76 23.98 11.34
N ALA A 300 3.45 23.73 12.45
CA ALA A 300 4.89 24.04 12.60
C ALA A 300 5.24 25.49 12.20
N GLY A 301 4.35 26.44 12.49
CA GLY A 301 4.51 27.86 12.13
C GLY A 301 4.26 28.20 10.65
N VAL A 302 3.91 27.22 9.82
CA VAL A 302 3.56 27.41 8.40
C VAL A 302 2.06 27.57 8.26
N HIS A 303 1.62 28.72 7.74
CA HIS A 303 0.21 28.96 7.41
C HIS A 303 -0.12 28.30 6.07
N ILE A 304 -1.10 27.41 6.09
CA ILE A 304 -1.64 26.71 4.91
C ILE A 304 -3.08 27.20 4.72
N PRO A 305 -3.38 27.91 3.64
CA PRO A 305 -4.72 28.44 3.40
C PRO A 305 -5.72 27.34 3.05
N ALA A 306 -6.99 27.60 3.30
CA ALA A 306 -8.09 26.75 2.85
C ALA A 306 -8.00 26.46 1.35
N GLU A 307 -8.63 25.38 0.93
CA GLU A 307 -8.60 24.87 -0.44
C GLU A 307 -7.21 24.43 -0.95
N SER A 308 -6.22 24.42 -0.05
CA SER A 308 -4.90 23.89 -0.36
C SER A 308 -4.92 22.38 -0.52
N LYS A 309 -4.06 21.93 -1.42
CA LYS A 309 -3.71 20.54 -1.64
C LYS A 309 -2.47 20.23 -0.81
N VAL A 310 -2.54 19.17 -0.03
CA VAL A 310 -1.47 18.77 0.88
C VAL A 310 -1.13 17.30 0.64
N LEU A 311 0.08 17.04 0.19
CA LEU A 311 0.63 15.69 0.08
C LEU A 311 1.42 15.38 1.35
N VAL A 312 1.00 14.36 2.08
CA VAL A 312 1.78 13.79 3.18
C VAL A 312 2.74 12.77 2.59
N GLY A 313 4.02 13.11 2.53
CA GLY A 313 5.08 12.25 1.99
C GLY A 313 5.49 11.17 2.97
N LEU A 314 4.73 10.09 3.07
CA LEU A 314 5.00 9.01 4.03
C LEU A 314 6.44 8.50 3.99
N PRO A 315 7.05 8.25 2.81
CA PRO A 315 8.46 7.86 2.75
C PRO A 315 9.40 8.89 3.36
N ALA A 316 9.15 10.19 3.12
CA ALA A 316 9.98 11.25 3.66
C ALA A 316 9.94 11.33 5.19
N THR A 317 8.80 10.99 5.81
CA THR A 317 8.68 10.97 7.27
C THR A 317 9.58 9.92 7.93
N SER A 318 9.92 8.85 7.21
CA SER A 318 10.80 7.78 7.69
C SER A 318 12.26 8.20 7.84
N PHE A 319 12.62 9.36 7.29
CA PHE A 319 13.95 9.95 7.38
C PHE A 319 14.01 11.13 8.38
N ASP A 320 13.01 11.28 9.25
CA ASP A 320 12.98 12.35 10.24
C ASP A 320 13.90 12.02 11.43
N PRO A 321 15.04 12.72 11.62
CA PRO A 321 15.99 12.42 12.67
C PRO A 321 15.47 12.77 14.07
N ARG A 322 14.30 13.42 14.17
CA ARG A 322 13.62 13.64 15.46
C ARG A 322 13.01 12.35 16.02
N HIS A 323 12.80 11.33 15.15
CA HIS A 323 12.12 10.08 15.48
C HIS A 323 12.92 8.82 15.12
N PHE A 324 13.94 8.93 14.26
CA PHE A 324 14.75 7.81 13.83
C PHE A 324 16.23 8.16 13.93
N ASP A 325 16.96 7.46 14.79
CA ASP A 325 18.42 7.54 14.81
C ASP A 325 18.98 6.94 13.52
N ASP A 326 19.97 7.62 12.91
CA ASP A 326 20.58 7.20 11.65
C ASP A 326 19.52 6.74 10.61
N PRO A 327 18.59 7.65 10.21
CA PRO A 327 17.38 7.29 9.47
C PRO A 327 17.67 6.71 8.07
N GLU A 328 18.85 6.98 7.50
CA GLU A 328 19.28 6.49 6.20
C GLU A 328 19.86 5.07 6.25
N ILE A 329 20.13 4.54 7.46
CA ILE A 329 20.68 3.20 7.63
C ILE A 329 19.56 2.17 7.68
N PHE A 330 19.64 1.17 6.81
CA PHE A 330 18.79 -0.02 6.86
C PHE A 330 19.29 -0.98 7.93
N ASP A 331 18.61 -1.04 9.07
CA ASP A 331 18.94 -1.92 10.19
C ASP A 331 17.73 -2.74 10.65
N ILE A 332 17.73 -4.03 10.33
CA ILE A 332 16.68 -4.98 10.75
C ILE A 332 16.64 -5.23 12.27
N GLY A 333 17.60 -4.71 13.01
CA GLY A 333 17.65 -4.79 14.47
C GLY A 333 17.11 -3.54 15.18
N ARG A 334 16.67 -2.52 14.43
CA ARG A 334 16.15 -1.26 14.99
C ARG A 334 15.13 -1.52 16.10
N ASP A 335 15.35 -0.94 17.28
CA ASP A 335 14.49 -1.20 18.45
C ASP A 335 13.18 -0.44 18.38
N GLU A 336 13.22 0.86 18.11
CA GLU A 336 12.04 1.70 17.96
C GLU A 336 11.84 2.05 16.49
N ASN A 337 10.69 1.68 15.94
CA ASN A 337 10.38 1.88 14.54
C ASN A 337 8.93 2.36 14.35
N PRO A 338 8.60 3.58 14.80
CA PRO A 338 7.24 4.12 14.75
C PRO A 338 6.85 4.64 13.36
N HIS A 339 7.21 3.97 12.27
CA HIS A 339 6.99 4.43 10.91
C HIS A 339 5.51 4.64 10.55
N LEU A 340 5.26 5.50 9.57
CA LEU A 340 3.92 5.83 9.09
C LEU A 340 3.52 5.09 7.79
N ALA A 341 4.17 3.99 7.43
CA ALA A 341 3.87 3.23 6.20
C ALA A 341 2.41 2.78 6.12
N PHE A 342 1.76 2.57 7.27
CA PHE A 342 0.33 2.25 7.37
C PHE A 342 -0.56 3.47 7.61
N SER A 343 -0.07 4.70 7.35
CA SER A 343 -0.76 5.94 7.65
C SER A 343 -0.94 6.19 9.16
N HIS A 344 -1.82 7.11 9.54
CA HIS A 344 -2.15 7.46 10.91
C HIS A 344 -3.59 7.97 11.02
N GLY A 345 -4.14 8.04 12.25
CA GLY A 345 -5.46 8.60 12.51
C GLY A 345 -6.62 7.72 12.02
N PRO A 346 -7.78 8.32 11.69
CA PRO A 346 -8.99 7.56 11.34
C PRO A 346 -8.78 6.59 10.17
N HIS A 347 -7.92 6.94 9.20
CA HIS A 347 -7.60 6.14 8.03
C HIS A 347 -6.37 5.23 8.21
N TYR A 348 -5.94 4.95 9.45
CA TYR A 348 -4.91 3.94 9.70
C TYR A 348 -5.28 2.62 9.02
N CYS A 349 -4.32 1.98 8.36
CA CYS A 349 -4.57 0.79 7.53
C CYS A 349 -5.34 -0.29 8.30
N ILE A 350 -6.47 -0.70 7.74
CA ILE A 350 -7.29 -1.73 8.37
C ILE A 350 -6.66 -3.13 8.22
N GLY A 351 -5.90 -3.36 7.13
CA GLY A 351 -5.24 -4.62 6.82
C GLY A 351 -3.87 -4.82 7.48
N VAL A 352 -3.46 -3.92 8.39
CA VAL A 352 -2.11 -3.89 8.96
C VAL A 352 -1.63 -5.22 9.54
N ALA A 353 -2.50 -5.92 10.27
CA ALA A 353 -2.16 -7.20 10.87
C ALA A 353 -1.97 -8.31 9.82
N LEU A 354 -2.79 -8.29 8.77
CA LEU A 354 -2.70 -9.26 7.68
C LEU A 354 -1.45 -9.02 6.82
N ALA A 355 -1.19 -7.78 6.43
CA ALA A 355 0.01 -7.42 5.67
C ALA A 355 1.30 -7.81 6.42
N ARG A 356 1.38 -7.53 7.73
CA ARG A 356 2.50 -7.96 8.56
C ARG A 356 2.64 -9.48 8.62
N LEU A 357 1.54 -10.20 8.71
CA LEU A 357 1.55 -11.66 8.69
C LEU A 357 2.14 -12.19 7.39
N GLU A 358 1.69 -11.72 6.24
CA GLU A 358 2.19 -12.14 4.94
C GLU A 358 3.69 -11.88 4.78
N LEU A 359 4.13 -10.67 5.13
CA LEU A 359 5.54 -10.29 5.08
C LEU A 359 6.40 -11.15 6.01
N LYS A 360 5.93 -11.42 7.25
CA LYS A 360 6.62 -12.29 8.20
C LYS A 360 6.77 -13.73 7.68
N VAL A 361 5.73 -14.27 7.07
CA VAL A 361 5.78 -15.61 6.48
C VAL A 361 6.79 -15.65 5.32
N VAL A 362 6.77 -14.65 4.44
CA VAL A 362 7.72 -14.58 3.32
C VAL A 362 9.15 -14.41 3.82
N PHE A 363 9.46 -13.36 4.59
CA PHE A 363 10.83 -13.05 5.01
C PHE A 363 11.38 -14.03 6.06
N GLY A 364 10.52 -14.68 6.83
CA GLY A 364 10.92 -15.75 7.75
C GLY A 364 11.25 -17.08 7.08
N SER A 365 10.89 -17.27 5.81
CA SER A 365 11.00 -18.56 5.14
C SER A 365 11.84 -18.55 3.87
N ILE A 366 11.79 -17.48 3.08
CA ILE A 366 12.32 -17.47 1.70
C ILE A 366 13.84 -17.74 1.64
N PHE A 367 14.62 -17.12 2.53
CA PHE A 367 16.07 -17.30 2.55
C PHE A 367 16.50 -18.62 3.22
N GLN A 368 15.65 -19.23 4.02
CA GLN A 368 15.85 -20.60 4.52
C GLN A 368 15.60 -21.61 3.39
N ARG A 369 14.58 -21.36 2.57
CA ARG A 369 14.21 -22.24 1.46
C ARG A 369 15.16 -22.10 0.26
N PHE A 370 15.62 -20.87 -0.01
CA PHE A 370 16.51 -20.53 -1.11
C PHE A 370 17.74 -19.76 -0.60
N PRO A 371 18.73 -20.44 0.03
CA PRO A 371 19.88 -19.77 0.64
C PRO A 371 20.73 -18.95 -0.35
N ALA A 372 20.79 -19.38 -1.62
CA ALA A 372 21.52 -18.70 -2.69
C ALA A 372 20.65 -17.72 -3.51
N LEU A 373 19.44 -17.40 -3.04
CA LEU A 373 18.52 -16.51 -3.77
C LEU A 373 19.16 -15.14 -4.03
N ARG A 374 19.14 -14.74 -5.29
CA ARG A 374 19.65 -13.45 -5.76
C ARG A 374 18.94 -13.00 -7.02
N LEU A 375 19.06 -11.72 -7.37
CA LEU A 375 18.61 -11.26 -8.68
C LEU A 375 19.38 -11.93 -9.80
N ALA A 376 18.70 -12.19 -10.92
CA ALA A 376 19.30 -12.69 -12.15
C ALA A 376 19.85 -11.55 -13.04
N VAL A 377 19.49 -10.33 -12.74
CA VAL A 377 19.87 -9.09 -13.44
C VAL A 377 20.40 -8.07 -12.43
N SER A 378 21.03 -7.01 -12.89
CA SER A 378 21.38 -5.91 -11.98
C SER A 378 20.14 -5.17 -11.49
N PRO A 379 20.14 -4.58 -10.29
CA PRO A 379 19.00 -3.84 -9.77
C PRO A 379 18.51 -2.73 -10.72
N GLU A 380 19.42 -2.10 -11.47
CA GLU A 380 19.13 -1.01 -12.40
C GLU A 380 18.40 -1.48 -13.66
N GLU A 381 18.47 -2.76 -13.99
CA GLU A 381 17.75 -3.39 -15.11
C GLU A 381 16.30 -3.72 -14.75
N LEU A 382 15.95 -3.76 -13.47
CA LEU A 382 14.57 -3.95 -13.05
C LEU A 382 13.70 -2.78 -13.51
N LYS A 383 12.54 -3.09 -14.07
CA LYS A 383 11.61 -2.07 -14.58
C LYS A 383 10.51 -1.83 -13.57
N LEU A 384 10.46 -0.60 -13.04
CA LEU A 384 9.35 -0.16 -12.17
C LEU A 384 8.07 -0.03 -12.96
N ARG A 385 6.98 -0.49 -12.37
CA ARG A 385 5.60 -0.28 -12.83
C ARG A 385 5.13 1.13 -12.45
N LYS A 386 5.65 2.14 -13.15
CA LYS A 386 5.41 3.57 -12.85
C LYS A 386 3.94 3.97 -13.03
N GLU A 387 3.18 3.20 -13.79
CA GLU A 387 1.76 3.43 -14.05
C GLU A 387 0.85 2.94 -12.90
N ILE A 388 1.40 2.17 -11.96
CA ILE A 388 0.65 1.62 -10.83
C ILE A 388 0.93 2.44 -9.58
N ILE A 389 -0.12 2.81 -8.84
CA ILE A 389 -0.02 3.64 -7.63
C ILE A 389 0.96 3.02 -6.61
N THR A 390 0.91 1.71 -6.43
CA THR A 390 1.74 0.97 -5.48
C THR A 390 3.15 0.68 -6.00
N GLY A 391 3.41 0.90 -7.28
CA GLY A 391 4.68 0.55 -7.91
C GLY A 391 4.87 -0.96 -8.05
N GLY A 392 6.04 -1.46 -7.61
CA GLY A 392 6.50 -2.83 -7.86
C GLY A 392 7.24 -2.93 -9.20
N PHE A 393 7.57 -4.14 -9.61
CA PHE A 393 8.33 -4.38 -10.82
C PHE A 393 7.48 -5.08 -11.89
N GLU A 394 7.83 -4.90 -13.18
CA GLU A 394 7.19 -5.63 -14.28
C GLU A 394 7.47 -7.13 -14.17
N GLU A 395 8.72 -7.47 -13.90
CA GLU A 395 9.23 -8.81 -13.63
C GLU A 395 10.25 -8.75 -12.50
N PHE A 396 10.42 -9.83 -11.76
CA PHE A 396 11.42 -9.93 -10.69
C PHE A 396 12.23 -11.22 -10.86
N PRO A 397 13.16 -11.24 -11.85
CA PRO A 397 13.90 -12.44 -12.21
C PRO A 397 14.94 -12.80 -11.15
N VAL A 398 14.92 -14.04 -10.69
CA VAL A 398 15.80 -14.56 -9.63
C VAL A 398 16.49 -15.86 -10.01
N LEU A 399 17.58 -16.12 -9.30
CA LEU A 399 18.35 -17.35 -9.32
C LEU A 399 18.57 -17.84 -7.87
N TRP A 400 18.67 -19.15 -7.66
CA TRP A 400 18.97 -19.75 -6.35
C TRP A 400 19.82 -21.01 -6.46
#